data_7b359c8863101ccdfedbdb07ff41e7d0
#
_entry.id   7b359c8863101ccdfedbdb07ff41e7d0
#
_cell.length_a   1.000
_cell.length_b   1.000
_cell.length_c   1.000
_cell.angle_alpha   90.00
_cell.angle_beta   90.00
_cell.angle_gamma   90.00
#
_symmetry.space_group_name_H-M   'P 1'
#
loop_
_entity.id
_entity.type
_entity.pdbx_description
1 polymer ?
#
loop_
_entity_poly.entity_id
_entity_poly.type
_entity_poly.pdbx_seq_one_letter_code
_entity_poly.pdbx_strand_id
1 'polypeptide(L)'
;KAIKNFDKAQYNLVKEGIKERGIFLKNASCFSKIIKINIPIFSYLNLIYTYLGILIYRLIARKKSLGKNSFMNKIVSILCFPNIKQEKLKACISFYDGSFLDSRMLISLLQTATRNGATIKNYCEVNEFLYDESNKIIGVKYFDKIQNKIYEIKTKVVVNATGANVDNLRLKDDESTNEILALSSGIHIVVSKDFLSSNEGILLPNTSDGRVIFILPYMNYCLIGTSDNKTIYEENPKAQEQEIEYLLKEVNNYFEKSLTKEDILSSWSGI
;
A
#
# COMPACT_ATOMS: atom_id res chain seq x y z
N LYS A 1 7.11 7.98 12.45
CA LYS A 1 6.95 9.46 12.27
C LYS A 1 5.86 10.04 13.20
N ALA A 2 4.62 9.50 13.22
CA ALA A 2 3.49 9.99 14.03
C ALA A 2 3.83 10.16 15.53
N ILE A 3 4.57 9.23 16.10
CA ILE A 3 4.96 9.27 17.52
C ILE A 3 6.12 10.25 17.76
N LYS A 4 7.02 10.40 16.79
CA LYS A 4 8.20 11.24 16.90
C LYS A 4 7.84 12.75 16.93
N ASN A 5 6.75 13.15 16.26
CA ASN A 5 6.34 14.54 16.11
C ASN A 5 5.08 14.89 16.94
N PHE A 6 4.53 13.95 17.74
CA PHE A 6 3.28 14.13 18.50
C PHE A 6 2.11 14.69 17.67
N ASP A 7 2.06 14.35 16.40
CA ASP A 7 1.03 14.83 15.48
C ASP A 7 -0.29 14.10 15.73
N LYS A 8 -1.30 14.85 16.16
CA LYS A 8 -2.65 14.35 16.47
C LYS A 8 -3.35 13.77 15.24
N ALA A 9 -3.13 14.34 14.05
CA ALA A 9 -3.74 13.86 12.80
C ALA A 9 -3.17 12.48 12.43
N GLN A 10 -1.85 12.33 12.49
CA GLN A 10 -1.18 11.05 12.25
C GLN A 10 -1.53 9.99 13.31
N TYR A 11 -1.70 10.39 14.59
CA TYR A 11 -2.17 9.48 15.63
C TYR A 11 -3.58 8.95 15.33
N ASN A 12 -4.50 9.84 14.95
CA ASN A 12 -5.86 9.45 14.58
C ASN A 12 -5.88 8.53 13.37
N LEU A 13 -5.06 8.81 12.35
CA LEU A 13 -4.91 7.96 11.17
C LEU A 13 -4.44 6.54 11.53
N VAL A 14 -3.44 6.41 12.41
CA VAL A 14 -2.98 5.10 12.91
C VAL A 14 -4.12 4.36 13.64
N LYS A 15 -4.86 5.05 14.49
CA LYS A 15 -5.98 4.47 15.25
C LYS A 15 -7.12 4.00 14.34
N GLU A 16 -7.44 4.79 13.32
CA GLU A 16 -8.44 4.45 12.30
C GLU A 16 -7.97 3.27 11.46
N GLY A 17 -6.74 3.27 10.95
CA GLY A 17 -6.16 2.15 10.21
C GLY A 17 -6.20 0.84 10.99
N ILE A 18 -5.88 0.85 12.29
CA ILE A 18 -6.00 -0.32 13.17
C ILE A 18 -7.45 -0.80 13.27
N LYS A 19 -8.42 0.14 13.33
CA LYS A 19 -9.85 -0.20 13.39
C LYS A 19 -10.31 -0.85 12.09
N GLU A 20 -10.03 -0.20 10.97
CA GLU A 20 -10.44 -0.66 9.63
C GLU A 20 -9.78 -1.99 9.27
N ARG A 21 -8.50 -2.18 9.58
CA ARG A 21 -7.80 -3.46 9.43
C ARG A 21 -8.57 -4.61 10.10
N GLY A 22 -9.05 -4.39 11.34
CA GLY A 22 -9.84 -5.40 12.06
C GLY A 22 -11.18 -5.71 11.37
N ILE A 23 -11.82 -4.70 10.78
CA ILE A 23 -13.07 -4.85 10.00
C ILE A 23 -12.78 -5.67 8.73
N PHE A 24 -11.74 -5.33 8.00
CA PHE A 24 -11.33 -6.06 6.80
C PHE A 24 -11.04 -7.53 7.06
N LEU A 25 -10.23 -7.83 8.07
CA LEU A 25 -9.89 -9.22 8.44
C LEU A 25 -11.13 -10.04 8.83
N LYS A 26 -12.15 -9.41 9.42
CA LYS A 26 -13.41 -10.06 9.78
C LYS A 26 -14.33 -10.25 8.58
N ASN A 27 -14.53 -9.18 7.79
CA ASN A 27 -15.56 -9.17 6.75
C ASN A 27 -15.08 -9.76 5.43
N ALA A 28 -13.78 -9.76 5.16
CA ALA A 28 -13.16 -10.24 3.95
C ALA A 28 -12.13 -11.36 4.21
N SER A 29 -12.43 -12.27 5.13
CA SER A 29 -11.53 -13.34 5.57
C SER A 29 -11.06 -14.29 4.44
N CYS A 30 -11.82 -14.38 3.34
CA CYS A 30 -11.41 -15.15 2.16
C CYS A 30 -10.25 -14.49 1.37
N PHE A 31 -10.08 -13.19 1.52
CA PHE A 31 -9.10 -12.40 0.75
C PHE A 31 -8.07 -11.71 1.63
N SER A 32 -8.27 -11.71 2.93
CA SER A 32 -7.39 -11.09 3.91
C SER A 32 -6.85 -12.12 4.90
N LYS A 33 -5.62 -11.91 5.34
CA LYS A 33 -4.96 -12.75 6.33
C LYS A 33 -4.08 -11.92 7.24
N ILE A 34 -3.81 -12.46 8.41
CA ILE A 34 -2.78 -11.92 9.31
C ILE A 34 -1.43 -12.37 8.80
N ILE A 35 -0.50 -11.43 8.68
CA ILE A 35 0.89 -11.69 8.32
C ILE A 35 1.80 -11.27 9.47
N LYS A 36 2.80 -12.08 9.76
CA LYS A 36 3.89 -11.74 10.68
C LYS A 36 4.99 -11.04 9.89
N ILE A 37 5.42 -9.88 10.38
CA ILE A 37 6.44 -9.05 9.76
C ILE A 37 7.61 -8.93 10.73
N ASN A 38 8.81 -9.11 10.22
CA ASN A 38 10.06 -9.15 10.98
C ASN A 38 10.93 -7.95 10.61
N ILE A 39 11.44 -7.26 11.59
CA ILE A 39 12.33 -6.10 11.44
C ILE A 39 13.73 -6.54 11.84
N PRO A 40 14.69 -6.67 10.91
CA PRO A 40 16.07 -6.99 11.24
C PRO A 40 16.75 -5.79 11.91
N ILE A 41 17.46 -6.05 12.98
CA ILE A 41 18.10 -5.05 13.83
C ILE A 41 19.62 -5.25 13.81
N PHE A 42 20.33 -4.21 13.38
CA PHE A 42 21.79 -4.23 13.24
C PHE A 42 22.53 -3.40 14.31
N SER A 43 21.80 -2.69 15.18
CA SER A 43 22.34 -1.86 16.25
C SER A 43 21.51 -1.98 17.53
N TYR A 44 22.13 -2.00 18.70
CA TYR A 44 21.41 -2.05 19.99
C TYR A 44 20.57 -0.79 20.25
N LEU A 45 20.98 0.37 19.78
CA LEU A 45 20.18 1.60 19.85
C LEU A 45 18.89 1.45 19.03
N ASN A 46 19.00 0.92 17.81
CA ASN A 46 17.83 0.65 16.96
C ASN A 46 16.93 -0.43 17.57
N LEU A 47 17.48 -1.39 18.32
CA LEU A 47 16.71 -2.39 19.04
C LEU A 47 15.77 -1.73 20.05
N ILE A 48 16.30 -0.89 20.92
CA ILE A 48 15.52 -0.18 21.94
C ILE A 48 14.46 0.70 21.28
N TYR A 49 14.86 1.50 20.30
CA TYR A 49 13.95 2.41 19.59
C TYR A 49 12.81 1.66 18.88
N THR A 50 13.12 0.60 18.15
CA THR A 50 12.14 -0.22 17.44
C THR A 50 11.20 -0.94 18.41
N TYR A 51 11.74 -1.49 19.48
CA TYR A 51 10.94 -2.17 20.52
C TYR A 51 9.95 -1.22 21.17
N LEU A 52 10.38 -0.01 21.56
CA LEU A 52 9.50 1.00 22.12
C LEU A 52 8.41 1.44 21.11
N GLY A 53 8.78 1.64 19.84
CA GLY A 53 7.83 1.99 18.79
C GLY A 53 6.73 0.94 18.60
N ILE A 54 7.12 -0.34 18.57
CA ILE A 54 6.17 -1.45 18.45
C ILE A 54 5.33 -1.61 19.71
N LEU A 55 5.90 -1.38 20.90
CA LEU A 55 5.15 -1.40 22.15
C LEU A 55 4.06 -0.31 22.16
N ILE A 56 4.39 0.92 21.75
CA ILE A 56 3.42 2.01 21.67
C ILE A 56 2.33 1.68 20.63
N TYR A 57 2.71 1.16 19.46
CA TYR A 57 1.74 0.70 18.46
C TYR A 57 0.76 -0.33 19.03
N ARG A 58 1.26 -1.30 19.79
CA ARG A 58 0.44 -2.30 20.49
C ARG A 58 -0.47 -1.68 21.56
N LEU A 59 0.01 -0.70 22.32
CA LEU A 59 -0.80 0.03 23.30
C LEU A 59 -1.95 0.79 22.62
N ILE A 60 -1.71 1.40 21.45
CA ILE A 60 -2.75 2.04 20.64
C ILE A 60 -3.75 1.00 20.12
N ALA A 61 -3.27 -0.16 19.66
CA ALA A 61 -4.11 -1.23 19.16
C ALA A 61 -4.99 -1.88 20.24
N ARG A 62 -4.54 -1.94 21.47
CA ARG A 62 -5.27 -2.55 22.63
C ARG A 62 -5.84 -3.94 22.25
N LYS A 63 -7.15 -4.11 22.39
CA LYS A 63 -7.88 -5.36 22.07
C LYS A 63 -7.89 -5.71 20.56
N LYS A 64 -7.48 -4.79 19.68
CA LYS A 64 -7.38 -4.98 18.21
C LYS A 64 -5.98 -5.41 17.76
N SER A 65 -5.09 -5.73 18.69
CA SER A 65 -3.80 -6.34 18.40
C SER A 65 -3.99 -7.72 17.77
N LEU A 66 -3.32 -7.98 16.65
CA LEU A 66 -3.44 -9.22 15.88
C LEU A 66 -2.56 -10.36 16.40
N GLY A 67 -1.66 -10.07 17.35
CA GLY A 67 -0.76 -11.05 17.93
C GLY A 67 0.20 -10.44 18.95
N LYS A 68 1.00 -11.28 19.57
CA LYS A 68 2.05 -10.86 20.51
C LYS A 68 3.32 -10.57 19.72
N ASN A 69 3.88 -9.37 19.92
CA ASN A 69 5.20 -9.06 19.40
C ASN A 69 6.21 -10.06 19.97
N SER A 70 7.15 -10.48 19.16
CA SER A 70 8.19 -11.42 19.57
C SER A 70 9.58 -10.90 19.25
N PHE A 71 10.52 -11.29 20.05
CA PHE A 71 11.94 -11.03 19.87
C PHE A 71 12.62 -12.34 19.45
N MET A 72 13.41 -12.26 18.40
CA MET A 72 14.27 -13.36 17.96
C MET A 72 15.73 -12.90 18.11
N ASN A 73 16.51 -13.66 18.85
CA ASN A 73 17.95 -13.43 18.93
C ASN A 73 18.63 -13.68 17.57
N LYS A 74 19.90 -13.36 17.44
CA LYS A 74 20.67 -13.51 16.20
C LYS A 74 20.55 -14.91 15.58
N ILE A 75 20.69 -15.96 16.39
CA ILE A 75 20.69 -17.37 15.93
C ILE A 75 19.33 -17.71 15.32
N VAL A 76 18.25 -17.45 16.03
CA VAL A 76 16.89 -17.72 15.56
C VAL A 76 16.57 -16.86 14.32
N SER A 77 17.04 -15.61 14.28
CA SER A 77 16.84 -14.73 13.12
C SER A 77 17.51 -15.28 11.86
N ILE A 78 18.71 -15.81 11.98
CA ILE A 78 19.44 -16.43 10.85
C ILE A 78 18.76 -17.72 10.39
N LEU A 79 18.27 -18.54 11.34
CA LEU A 79 17.53 -19.77 10.99
C LEU A 79 16.22 -19.46 10.23
N CYS A 80 15.52 -18.41 10.62
CA CYS A 80 14.28 -17.98 9.94
C CYS A 80 14.54 -17.28 8.59
N PHE A 81 15.66 -16.56 8.49
CA PHE A 81 15.99 -15.74 7.33
C PHE A 81 17.48 -15.92 6.98
N PRO A 82 17.89 -17.06 6.42
CA PRO A 82 19.30 -17.39 6.23
C PRO A 82 20.04 -16.45 5.26
N ASN A 83 19.30 -15.78 4.39
CA ASN A 83 19.85 -14.85 3.41
C ASN A 83 20.06 -13.40 3.95
N ILE A 84 19.67 -13.11 5.20
CA ILE A 84 19.95 -11.80 5.82
C ILE A 84 21.46 -11.71 6.16
N LYS A 85 22.08 -10.56 5.87
CA LYS A 85 23.48 -10.28 6.25
C LYS A 85 23.71 -10.47 7.73
N GLN A 86 24.60 -11.40 8.07
CA GLN A 86 24.79 -11.88 9.43
C GLN A 86 25.79 -11.04 10.24
N GLU A 87 26.70 -10.36 9.56
CA GLU A 87 27.86 -9.70 10.21
C GLU A 87 27.43 -8.78 11.37
N LYS A 88 26.53 -7.84 11.10
CA LYS A 88 26.07 -6.85 12.09
C LYS A 88 24.72 -7.16 12.71
N LEU A 89 24.07 -8.26 12.28
CA LEU A 89 22.74 -8.64 12.79
C LEU A 89 22.81 -8.92 14.29
N LYS A 90 21.91 -8.28 15.06
CA LYS A 90 21.75 -8.46 16.51
C LYS A 90 20.51 -9.29 16.85
N ALA A 91 19.41 -9.00 16.19
CA ALA A 91 18.10 -9.60 16.48
C ALA A 91 17.12 -9.32 15.34
N CYS A 92 15.95 -9.95 15.40
CA CYS A 92 14.76 -9.47 14.72
C CYS A 92 13.63 -9.20 15.73
N ILE A 93 12.84 -8.18 15.50
CA ILE A 93 11.61 -7.92 16.23
C ILE A 93 10.44 -8.19 15.31
N SER A 94 9.47 -8.97 15.77
CA SER A 94 8.29 -9.31 14.98
C SER A 94 7.05 -8.62 15.48
N PHE A 95 6.20 -8.21 14.56
CA PHE A 95 4.85 -7.74 14.82
C PHE A 95 3.88 -8.32 13.78
N TYR A 96 2.59 -8.12 13.99
CA TYR A 96 1.55 -8.64 13.10
C TYR A 96 0.79 -7.52 12.45
N ASP A 97 0.49 -7.70 11.16
CA ASP A 97 -0.36 -6.80 10.39
C ASP A 97 -1.33 -7.57 9.50
N GLY A 98 -2.24 -6.84 8.83
CA GLY A 98 -3.15 -7.41 7.84
C GLY A 98 -2.54 -7.37 6.45
N SER A 99 -2.75 -8.43 5.69
CA SER A 99 -2.46 -8.50 4.25
C SER A 99 -3.71 -8.95 3.52
N PHE A 100 -3.94 -8.46 2.32
CA PHE A 100 -5.08 -8.87 1.50
C PHE A 100 -4.74 -8.86 0.01
N LEU A 101 -5.54 -9.58 -0.76
CA LEU A 101 -5.50 -9.58 -2.22
C LEU A 101 -6.42 -8.48 -2.73
N ASP A 102 -5.87 -7.31 -3.01
CA ASP A 102 -6.57 -6.07 -3.36
C ASP A 102 -7.52 -6.22 -4.56
N SER A 103 -7.03 -6.75 -5.67
CA SER A 103 -7.83 -6.96 -6.89
C SER A 103 -9.00 -7.91 -6.65
N ARG A 104 -8.79 -9.00 -5.90
CA ARG A 104 -9.85 -9.95 -5.54
C ARG A 104 -10.88 -9.32 -4.64
N MET A 105 -10.43 -8.53 -3.70
CA MET A 105 -11.30 -7.80 -2.78
C MET A 105 -12.15 -6.77 -3.52
N LEU A 106 -11.54 -5.99 -4.44
CA LEU A 106 -12.27 -5.05 -5.28
C LEU A 106 -13.39 -5.75 -6.07
N ILE A 107 -13.09 -6.85 -6.76
CA ILE A 107 -14.10 -7.61 -7.51
C ILE A 107 -15.23 -8.09 -6.59
N SER A 108 -14.92 -8.58 -5.39
CA SER A 108 -15.95 -9.01 -4.43
C SER A 108 -16.81 -7.86 -3.92
N LEU A 109 -16.22 -6.68 -3.71
CA LEU A 109 -16.96 -5.47 -3.34
C LEU A 109 -17.92 -5.06 -4.46
N LEU A 110 -17.47 -5.06 -5.72
CA LEU A 110 -18.30 -4.75 -6.89
C LEU A 110 -19.44 -5.75 -7.03
N GLN A 111 -19.19 -7.05 -6.89
CA GLN A 111 -20.22 -8.09 -6.92
C GLN A 111 -21.25 -7.89 -5.79
N THR A 112 -20.79 -7.54 -4.59
CA THR A 112 -21.66 -7.27 -3.45
C THR A 112 -22.52 -6.03 -3.70
N ALA A 113 -21.95 -4.96 -4.24
CA ALA A 113 -22.65 -3.75 -4.60
C ALA A 113 -23.76 -4.06 -5.65
N THR A 114 -23.43 -4.84 -6.69
CA THR A 114 -24.39 -5.26 -7.72
C THR A 114 -25.56 -6.07 -7.12
N ARG A 115 -25.28 -7.00 -6.19
CA ARG A 115 -26.34 -7.78 -5.49
C ARG A 115 -27.24 -6.89 -4.64
N ASN A 116 -26.77 -5.72 -4.23
CA ASN A 116 -27.54 -4.72 -3.49
C ASN A 116 -28.13 -3.62 -4.39
N GLY A 117 -28.22 -3.85 -5.71
CA GLY A 117 -28.90 -2.99 -6.65
C GLY A 117 -28.03 -1.90 -7.30
N ALA A 118 -26.74 -1.90 -7.08
CA ALA A 118 -25.85 -0.96 -7.78
C ALA A 118 -25.62 -1.40 -9.23
N THR A 119 -25.62 -0.44 -10.14
CA THR A 119 -25.18 -0.65 -11.53
C THR A 119 -23.70 -0.33 -11.62
N ILE A 120 -22.89 -1.31 -12.01
CA ILE A 120 -21.44 -1.17 -12.17
C ILE A 120 -21.12 -1.14 -13.66
N LYS A 121 -20.34 -0.15 -14.08
CA LYS A 121 -19.81 -0.04 -15.44
C LYS A 121 -18.30 0.23 -15.38
N ASN A 122 -17.53 -0.59 -16.06
CA ASN A 122 -16.12 -0.35 -16.34
C ASN A 122 -15.96 0.18 -17.78
N TYR A 123 -14.79 0.66 -18.12
CA TYR A 123 -14.48 1.31 -19.40
C TYR A 123 -15.41 2.51 -19.71
N CYS A 124 -15.96 3.14 -18.68
CA CYS A 124 -16.80 4.33 -18.78
C CYS A 124 -16.11 5.52 -18.14
N GLU A 125 -15.80 6.52 -18.93
CA GLU A 125 -15.09 7.72 -18.50
C GLU A 125 -16.05 8.90 -18.39
N VAL A 126 -16.12 9.52 -17.21
CA VAL A 126 -16.91 10.74 -17.01
C VAL A 126 -16.19 11.92 -17.60
N ASN A 127 -16.81 12.55 -18.62
CA ASN A 127 -16.22 13.64 -19.36
C ASN A 127 -16.72 15.01 -18.90
N GLU A 128 -18.03 15.11 -18.57
CA GLU A 128 -18.68 16.37 -18.24
C GLU A 128 -19.71 16.16 -17.10
N PHE A 129 -19.97 17.23 -16.37
CA PHE A 129 -21.12 17.33 -15.49
C PHE A 129 -22.30 17.96 -16.21
N LEU A 130 -23.51 17.55 -15.82
CA LEU A 130 -24.76 18.16 -16.28
C LEU A 130 -25.26 19.12 -15.20
N TYR A 131 -25.65 20.33 -15.60
CA TYR A 131 -26.11 21.37 -14.67
C TYR A 131 -27.58 21.77 -15.00
N ASP A 132 -28.28 22.21 -13.96
CA ASP A 132 -29.57 22.91 -14.13
C ASP A 132 -29.36 24.42 -14.31
N GLU A 133 -30.48 25.13 -14.46
CA GLU A 133 -30.49 26.60 -14.63
C GLU A 133 -29.89 27.38 -13.43
N SER A 134 -29.79 26.72 -12.28
CA SER A 134 -29.18 27.28 -11.05
C SER A 134 -27.69 26.90 -10.90
N ASN A 135 -27.07 26.34 -11.95
CA ASN A 135 -25.70 25.84 -11.94
C ASN A 135 -25.45 24.72 -10.92
N LYS A 136 -26.46 23.91 -10.63
CA LYS A 136 -26.36 22.77 -9.75
C LYS A 136 -26.17 21.49 -10.56
N ILE A 137 -25.24 20.62 -10.14
CA ILE A 137 -25.01 19.32 -10.79
C ILE A 137 -26.28 18.47 -10.67
N ILE A 138 -26.80 18.02 -11.83
CA ILE A 138 -27.96 17.14 -11.96
C ILE A 138 -27.63 15.81 -12.63
N GLY A 139 -26.37 15.59 -13.00
CA GLY A 139 -25.93 14.37 -13.66
C GLY A 139 -24.53 14.43 -14.22
N VAL A 140 -24.20 13.44 -15.02
CA VAL A 140 -22.91 13.33 -15.71
C VAL A 140 -23.10 12.82 -17.13
N LYS A 141 -22.19 13.25 -18.04
CA LYS A 141 -21.96 12.57 -19.32
C LYS A 141 -20.76 11.66 -19.19
N TYR A 142 -20.88 10.46 -19.68
CA TYR A 142 -19.76 9.52 -19.72
C TYR A 142 -19.59 8.91 -21.12
N PHE A 143 -18.37 8.65 -21.48
CA PHE A 143 -17.98 7.95 -22.69
C PHE A 143 -17.80 6.46 -22.39
N ASP A 144 -18.58 5.60 -23.02
CA ASP A 144 -18.44 4.16 -23.01
C ASP A 144 -17.40 3.74 -24.07
N LYS A 145 -16.20 3.38 -23.63
CA LYS A 145 -15.06 3.01 -24.50
C LYS A 145 -15.31 1.70 -25.28
N ILE A 146 -16.20 0.84 -24.79
CA ILE A 146 -16.53 -0.43 -25.47
C ILE A 146 -17.52 -0.18 -26.61
N GLN A 147 -18.56 0.61 -26.33
CA GLN A 147 -19.59 0.91 -27.32
C GLN A 147 -19.25 2.11 -28.20
N ASN A 148 -18.21 2.84 -27.87
CA ASN A 148 -17.75 4.08 -28.54
C ASN A 148 -18.89 5.11 -28.62
N LYS A 149 -19.61 5.31 -27.49
CA LYS A 149 -20.78 6.21 -27.40
C LYS A 149 -20.77 7.03 -26.12
N ILE A 150 -21.36 8.22 -26.21
CA ILE A 150 -21.60 9.10 -25.07
C ILE A 150 -23.03 8.83 -24.54
N TYR A 151 -23.14 8.76 -23.23
CA TYR A 151 -24.38 8.59 -22.49
C TYR A 151 -24.52 9.66 -21.41
N GLU A 152 -25.76 9.97 -21.05
CA GLU A 152 -26.08 10.85 -19.94
C GLU A 152 -26.77 10.08 -18.82
N ILE A 153 -26.39 10.36 -17.60
CA ILE A 153 -27.06 9.85 -16.39
C ILE A 153 -27.46 11.03 -15.53
N LYS A 154 -28.75 11.17 -15.26
CA LYS A 154 -29.29 12.12 -14.28
C LYS A 154 -29.20 11.54 -12.88
N THR A 155 -28.74 12.34 -11.94
CA THR A 155 -28.60 11.94 -10.52
C THR A 155 -28.76 13.14 -9.60
N LYS A 156 -29.09 12.87 -8.34
CA LYS A 156 -29.20 13.90 -7.28
C LYS A 156 -27.84 14.27 -6.68
N VAL A 157 -26.87 13.36 -6.76
CA VAL A 157 -25.54 13.54 -6.16
C VAL A 157 -24.50 12.82 -7.01
N VAL A 158 -23.35 13.44 -7.20
CA VAL A 158 -22.17 12.82 -7.79
C VAL A 158 -21.10 12.72 -6.73
N VAL A 159 -20.46 11.55 -6.58
CA VAL A 159 -19.36 11.32 -5.65
C VAL A 159 -18.08 11.13 -6.46
N ASN A 160 -17.14 12.06 -6.30
CA ASN A 160 -15.81 11.93 -6.88
C ASN A 160 -14.92 11.06 -6.00
N ALA A 161 -14.73 9.80 -6.38
CA ALA A 161 -13.87 8.82 -5.70
C ALA A 161 -12.78 8.30 -6.65
N THR A 162 -12.23 9.18 -7.51
CA THR A 162 -11.32 8.83 -8.61
C THR A 162 -9.84 8.75 -8.18
N GLY A 163 -9.55 8.70 -6.87
CA GLY A 163 -8.18 8.52 -6.37
C GLY A 163 -7.25 9.65 -6.83
N ALA A 164 -6.14 9.29 -7.47
CA ALA A 164 -5.17 10.26 -7.98
C ALA A 164 -5.74 11.24 -9.03
N ASN A 165 -6.89 10.89 -9.65
CA ASN A 165 -7.55 11.72 -10.67
C ASN A 165 -8.59 12.72 -10.09
N VAL A 166 -8.70 12.82 -8.77
CA VAL A 166 -9.71 13.67 -8.10
C VAL A 166 -9.64 15.13 -8.56
N ASP A 167 -8.44 15.70 -8.63
CA ASP A 167 -8.30 17.11 -9.00
C ASP A 167 -8.66 17.40 -10.47
N ASN A 168 -8.34 16.49 -11.39
CA ASN A 168 -8.76 16.62 -12.78
C ASN A 168 -10.29 16.66 -12.92
N LEU A 169 -11.02 15.89 -12.09
CA LEU A 169 -12.46 15.92 -12.12
C LEU A 169 -13.03 17.16 -11.41
N ARG A 170 -12.39 17.66 -10.37
CA ARG A 170 -12.75 18.93 -9.72
C ARG A 170 -12.58 20.14 -10.65
N LEU A 171 -11.48 20.16 -11.41
CA LEU A 171 -11.22 21.22 -12.41
C LEU A 171 -12.23 21.20 -13.57
N LYS A 172 -12.84 20.04 -13.88
CA LYS A 172 -13.96 19.97 -14.86
C LYS A 172 -15.26 20.58 -14.31
N ASP A 173 -15.46 20.59 -13.00
CA ASP A 173 -16.61 21.23 -12.35
C ASP A 173 -16.39 22.75 -12.20
N ASP A 174 -15.21 23.13 -11.72
CA ASP A 174 -14.84 24.54 -11.50
C ASP A 174 -13.34 24.74 -11.78
N GLU A 175 -13.04 25.37 -12.91
CA GLU A 175 -11.67 25.65 -13.36
C GLU A 175 -10.90 26.59 -12.41
N SER A 176 -11.61 27.35 -11.56
CA SER A 176 -11.00 28.25 -10.57
C SER A 176 -10.49 27.53 -9.32
N THR A 177 -10.80 26.23 -9.20
CA THR A 177 -10.47 25.42 -8.02
C THR A 177 -8.97 25.09 -7.97
N ASN A 178 -8.36 25.22 -6.79
CA ASN A 178 -6.97 24.79 -6.58
C ASN A 178 -6.88 23.26 -6.42
N GLU A 179 -5.77 22.69 -6.86
CA GLU A 179 -5.43 21.30 -6.58
C GLU A 179 -5.31 21.06 -5.07
N ILE A 180 -5.80 19.91 -4.60
CA ILE A 180 -5.74 19.51 -3.18
C ILE A 180 -4.84 18.29 -2.97
N LEU A 181 -4.42 17.59 -4.03
CA LEU A 181 -3.59 16.40 -3.95
C LEU A 181 -2.11 16.74 -4.18
N ALA A 182 -1.25 16.13 -3.38
CA ALA A 182 0.17 16.01 -3.65
C ALA A 182 0.44 14.56 -4.06
N LEU A 183 0.58 14.33 -5.36
CA LEU A 183 0.72 12.99 -5.93
C LEU A 183 2.12 12.44 -5.71
N SER A 184 2.19 11.16 -5.37
CA SER A 184 3.43 10.41 -5.35
C SER A 184 3.25 9.04 -6.01
N SER A 185 4.26 8.60 -6.75
CA SER A 185 4.31 7.26 -7.34
C SER A 185 5.19 6.34 -6.51
N GLY A 186 4.83 5.07 -6.52
CA GLY A 186 5.64 4.03 -5.90
C GLY A 186 5.61 2.74 -6.71
N ILE A 187 6.77 2.09 -6.81
CA ILE A 187 6.89 0.84 -7.56
C ILE A 187 6.92 -0.38 -6.65
N HIS A 188 6.52 -1.50 -7.21
CA HIS A 188 6.76 -2.83 -6.66
C HIS A 188 7.46 -3.70 -7.68
N ILE A 189 8.34 -4.58 -7.20
CA ILE A 189 8.95 -5.64 -8.00
C ILE A 189 8.59 -7.01 -7.42
N VAL A 190 8.48 -7.99 -8.28
CA VAL A 190 8.24 -9.40 -7.91
C VAL A 190 9.46 -10.21 -8.28
N VAL A 191 9.93 -11.03 -7.35
CA VAL A 191 11.05 -11.95 -7.53
C VAL A 191 10.67 -13.37 -7.09
N SER A 192 11.54 -14.35 -7.32
CA SER A 192 11.33 -15.73 -6.88
C SER A 192 11.12 -15.79 -5.36
N LYS A 193 10.24 -16.71 -4.92
CA LYS A 193 9.99 -17.00 -3.51
C LYS A 193 11.27 -17.41 -2.77
N ASP A 194 12.24 -18.02 -3.46
CA ASP A 194 13.49 -18.50 -2.88
C ASP A 194 14.34 -17.38 -2.27
N PHE A 195 14.10 -16.14 -2.70
CA PHE A 195 14.79 -14.99 -2.12
C PHE A 195 14.46 -14.81 -0.63
N LEU A 196 13.20 -14.96 -0.24
CA LEU A 196 12.78 -14.78 1.16
C LEU A 196 12.81 -16.10 1.95
N SER A 197 12.57 -17.24 1.33
CA SER A 197 12.56 -18.59 1.91
C SER A 197 11.64 -18.75 3.15
N SER A 198 10.75 -17.79 3.39
CA SER A 198 9.84 -17.74 4.54
C SER A 198 8.43 -17.37 4.10
N ASN A 199 7.45 -17.79 4.89
CA ASN A 199 6.06 -17.33 4.75
C ASN A 199 5.77 -16.07 5.60
N GLU A 200 6.78 -15.53 6.27
CA GLU A 200 6.71 -14.30 7.04
C GLU A 200 7.34 -13.16 6.24
N GLY A 201 6.84 -11.93 6.43
CA GLY A 201 7.38 -10.75 5.78
C GLY A 201 8.59 -10.18 6.50
N ILE A 202 9.36 -9.34 5.81
CA ILE A 202 10.43 -8.52 6.34
C ILE A 202 10.10 -7.05 6.08
N LEU A 203 10.38 -6.20 7.05
CA LEU A 203 10.39 -4.75 6.91
C LEU A 203 11.81 -4.25 7.10
N LEU A 204 12.37 -3.63 6.07
CA LEU A 204 13.65 -2.96 6.12
C LEU A 204 13.45 -1.54 6.67
N PRO A 205 13.96 -1.24 7.88
CA PRO A 205 13.56 -0.04 8.61
C PRO A 205 14.30 1.23 8.19
N ASN A 206 15.46 1.11 7.54
CA ASN A 206 16.34 2.21 7.23
C ASN A 206 16.84 2.12 5.79
N THR A 207 16.19 2.86 4.90
CA THR A 207 16.67 3.10 3.55
C THR A 207 17.50 4.39 3.50
N SER A 208 18.23 4.61 2.43
CA SER A 208 19.08 5.80 2.23
C SER A 208 18.29 7.12 2.31
N ASP A 209 17.00 7.10 1.99
CA ASP A 209 16.07 8.24 2.04
C ASP A 209 15.18 8.26 3.30
N GLY A 210 15.41 7.35 4.25
CA GLY A 210 14.70 7.29 5.53
C GLY A 210 13.30 6.70 5.47
N ARG A 211 12.95 6.05 4.38
CA ARG A 211 11.70 5.28 4.21
C ARG A 211 11.86 3.85 4.69
N VAL A 212 10.84 3.05 4.49
CA VAL A 212 10.84 1.61 4.77
C VAL A 212 10.50 0.83 3.51
N ILE A 213 11.08 -0.35 3.36
CA ILE A 213 10.75 -1.27 2.27
C ILE A 213 10.18 -2.55 2.88
N PHE A 214 9.08 -3.02 2.34
CA PHE A 214 8.52 -4.31 2.67
C PHE A 214 8.99 -5.38 1.68
N ILE A 215 9.27 -6.55 2.21
CA ILE A 215 9.53 -7.78 1.46
C ILE A 215 8.53 -8.80 1.96
N LEU A 216 7.53 -9.12 1.14
CA LEU A 216 6.37 -9.89 1.56
C LEU A 216 6.22 -11.16 0.73
N PRO A 217 5.83 -12.29 1.35
CA PRO A 217 5.39 -13.45 0.58
C PRO A 217 4.09 -13.11 -0.16
N TYR A 218 4.10 -13.26 -1.47
CA TYR A 218 2.99 -12.94 -2.36
C TYR A 218 2.69 -14.13 -3.27
N MET A 219 1.64 -14.90 -2.95
CA MET A 219 1.36 -16.17 -3.62
C MET A 219 2.59 -17.10 -3.54
N ASN A 220 3.12 -17.53 -4.70
CA ASN A 220 4.36 -18.32 -4.79
C ASN A 220 5.59 -17.48 -5.16
N TYR A 221 5.54 -16.19 -4.89
CA TYR A 221 6.57 -15.21 -5.19
C TYR A 221 6.91 -14.36 -3.96
N CYS A 222 7.83 -13.45 -4.14
CA CYS A 222 8.21 -12.44 -3.17
C CYS A 222 7.95 -11.04 -3.76
N LEU A 223 7.15 -10.24 -3.07
CA LEU A 223 6.83 -8.86 -3.42
C LEU A 223 7.72 -7.91 -2.64
N ILE A 224 8.37 -7.00 -3.33
CA ILE A 224 9.28 -6.00 -2.74
C ILE A 224 8.80 -4.61 -3.13
N GLY A 225 8.68 -3.72 -2.17
CA GLY A 225 8.28 -2.32 -2.39
C GLY A 225 8.12 -1.55 -1.08
N THR A 226 8.02 -0.25 -1.17
CA THR A 226 7.80 0.55 -2.37
C THR A 226 8.78 1.71 -2.41
N SER A 227 8.99 2.30 -3.61
CA SER A 227 9.52 3.65 -3.75
C SER A 227 8.44 4.70 -3.40
N ASP A 228 8.77 5.98 -3.39
CA ASP A 228 7.83 7.08 -3.11
C ASP A 228 8.43 8.36 -3.71
N ASN A 229 8.06 8.67 -4.95
CA ASN A 229 8.58 9.80 -5.69
C ASN A 229 7.45 10.77 -6.04
N LYS A 230 7.70 12.07 -5.84
CA LYS A 230 6.75 13.08 -6.29
C LYS A 230 6.51 12.93 -7.79
N THR A 231 5.24 12.93 -8.20
CA THR A 231 4.82 12.72 -9.59
C THR A 231 3.65 13.62 -9.97
N ILE A 232 3.30 13.59 -11.23
CA ILE A 232 2.04 14.13 -11.77
C ILE A 232 1.09 12.95 -12.04
N TYR A 233 -0.19 13.25 -12.30
CA TYR A 233 -1.15 12.21 -12.68
C TYR A 233 -0.76 11.56 -14.01
N GLU A 234 -0.76 10.25 -14.03
CA GLU A 234 -0.57 9.38 -15.19
C GLU A 234 -1.55 8.22 -15.10
N GLU A 235 -2.31 7.95 -16.17
CA GLU A 235 -3.35 6.90 -16.17
C GLU A 235 -2.75 5.48 -16.03
N ASN A 236 -1.57 5.25 -16.64
CA ASN A 236 -0.90 3.97 -16.63
C ASN A 236 0.59 4.13 -16.27
N PRO A 237 0.90 4.47 -15.01
CA PRO A 237 2.28 4.68 -14.58
C PRO A 237 3.09 3.40 -14.70
N LYS A 238 4.32 3.53 -15.15
CA LYS A 238 5.26 2.40 -15.29
C LYS A 238 6.40 2.55 -14.29
N ALA A 239 6.88 1.42 -13.80
CA ALA A 239 8.09 1.38 -12.99
C ALA A 239 9.28 1.91 -13.81
N GLN A 240 9.91 2.97 -13.29
CA GLN A 240 11.07 3.58 -13.93
C GLN A 240 12.34 2.82 -13.55
N GLU A 241 13.31 2.78 -14.45
CA GLU A 241 14.55 2.04 -14.24
C GLU A 241 15.30 2.51 -12.98
N GLN A 242 15.34 3.81 -12.73
CA GLN A 242 15.97 4.39 -11.55
C GLN A 242 15.32 3.94 -10.24
N GLU A 243 13.99 3.73 -10.23
CA GLU A 243 13.27 3.25 -9.06
C GLU A 243 13.56 1.76 -8.80
N ILE A 244 13.68 0.97 -9.87
CA ILE A 244 14.10 -0.43 -9.80
C ILE A 244 15.51 -0.53 -9.21
N GLU A 245 16.45 0.24 -9.71
CA GLU A 245 17.83 0.30 -9.20
C GLU A 245 17.88 0.70 -7.73
N TYR A 246 17.07 1.69 -7.35
CA TYR A 246 16.92 2.09 -5.95
C TYR A 246 16.46 0.92 -5.08
N LEU A 247 15.36 0.21 -5.44
CA LEU A 247 14.88 -0.91 -4.65
C LEU A 247 15.92 -2.04 -4.55
N LEU A 248 16.56 -2.41 -5.67
CA LEU A 248 17.59 -3.44 -5.69
C LEU A 248 18.77 -3.05 -4.77
N LYS A 249 19.25 -1.81 -4.87
CA LYS A 249 20.34 -1.30 -4.03
C LYS A 249 19.98 -1.36 -2.54
N GLU A 250 18.79 -0.86 -2.17
CA GLU A 250 18.37 -0.83 -0.77
C GLU A 250 18.18 -2.23 -0.20
N VAL A 251 17.59 -3.15 -0.97
CA VAL A 251 17.42 -4.56 -0.55
C VAL A 251 18.79 -5.25 -0.41
N ASN A 252 19.68 -5.08 -1.38
CA ASN A 252 20.99 -5.71 -1.39
C ASN A 252 21.90 -5.25 -0.24
N ASN A 253 21.59 -4.11 0.40
CA ASN A 253 22.27 -3.69 1.64
C ASN A 253 21.99 -4.63 2.82
N TYR A 254 20.87 -5.37 2.79
CA TYR A 254 20.41 -6.20 3.91
C TYR A 254 20.60 -7.71 3.69
N PHE A 255 20.84 -8.16 2.46
CA PHE A 255 20.90 -9.58 2.10
C PHE A 255 22.26 -9.99 1.56
N GLU A 256 22.66 -11.25 1.83
CA GLU A 256 23.90 -11.85 1.30
C GLU A 256 23.76 -12.14 -0.20
N LYS A 257 22.65 -12.76 -0.59
CA LYS A 257 22.31 -12.99 -2.00
C LYS A 257 21.77 -11.69 -2.59
N SER A 258 22.55 -11.07 -3.45
CA SER A 258 22.14 -9.87 -4.17
C SER A 258 21.11 -10.20 -5.26
N LEU A 259 20.11 -9.33 -5.38
CA LEU A 259 19.18 -9.30 -6.50
C LEU A 259 19.75 -8.44 -7.63
N THR A 260 19.51 -8.87 -8.85
CA THR A 260 19.83 -8.15 -10.08
C THR A 260 18.55 -7.85 -10.87
N LYS A 261 18.63 -7.13 -11.97
CA LYS A 261 17.47 -6.86 -12.84
C LYS A 261 16.90 -8.14 -13.45
N GLU A 262 17.75 -9.14 -13.70
CA GLU A 262 17.41 -10.44 -14.27
C GLU A 262 16.57 -11.31 -13.31
N ASP A 263 16.62 -11.05 -12.01
CA ASP A 263 15.81 -11.73 -11.00
C ASP A 263 14.36 -11.19 -10.94
N ILE A 264 14.08 -10.06 -11.61
CA ILE A 264 12.77 -9.42 -11.60
C ILE A 264 11.83 -10.11 -12.59
N LEU A 265 10.80 -10.72 -12.05
CA LEU A 265 9.78 -11.42 -12.84
C LEU A 265 8.65 -10.49 -13.32
N SER A 266 8.37 -9.44 -12.55
CA SER A 266 7.36 -8.43 -12.86
C SER A 266 7.62 -7.15 -12.07
N SER A 267 7.17 -6.03 -12.61
CA SER A 267 7.20 -4.74 -11.93
C SER A 267 5.99 -3.91 -12.34
N TRP A 268 5.52 -3.04 -11.44
CA TRP A 268 4.48 -2.06 -11.72
C TRP A 268 4.65 -0.81 -10.85
N SER A 269 4.01 0.25 -11.26
CA SER A 269 3.89 1.50 -10.50
C SER A 269 2.44 1.79 -10.14
N GLY A 270 2.23 2.56 -9.09
CA GLY A 270 0.96 3.15 -8.70
C GLY A 270 1.15 4.58 -8.22
N ILE A 271 0.10 5.41 -8.32
CA ILE A 271 0.06 6.79 -7.84
C ILE A 271 -0.90 6.88 -6.67
#